data_dd194897991e61237e91db8aa7da2bbe
#
_entry.id   dd194897991e61237e91db8aa7da2bbe
#
_cell.length_a   1.000
_cell.length_b   1.000
_cell.length_c   1.000
_cell.angle_alpha   90.00
_cell.angle_beta   90.00
_cell.angle_gamma   90.00
#
_symmetry.space_group_name_H-M   'P 1'
#
loop_
_entity.id
_entity.type
_entity.pdbx_description
1 polymer ?
#
loop_
_entity_poly.entity_id
_entity_poly.type
_entity_poly.pdbx_seq_one_letter_code
_entity_poly.pdbx_strand_id
1 'polypeptide(L)'
;MNYTNIATECGVSSVTVKEYFQILEDTLIGRFVPSFQKKPKRRVILAPKFYYFDISIANFLLKRGSIEFGSEAFGSAFEHFIYQELYAHSSYSDLNYSISYWRTTSQIEVDFILGNHEVAIEVKGTNNAQSRHLKGLKSFSEEYKVKKLIVVSNDPMERSIGDIAVLPWNQFLKKLWAGEII
;
A
#
# COMPACT_ATOMS: atom_id res chain seq x y z
N MET A 1 -11.72 1.40 0.19
CA MET A 1 -12.54 2.64 0.11
C MET A 1 -13.99 2.29 0.38
N ASN A 2 -14.74 3.15 1.11
CA ASN A 2 -16.17 2.92 1.40
C ASN A 2 -16.98 4.06 0.77
N TYR A 3 -17.56 3.79 -0.40
CA TYR A 3 -18.37 4.78 -1.14
C TYR A 3 -19.59 5.27 -0.36
N THR A 4 -20.20 4.41 0.46
CA THR A 4 -21.38 4.78 1.26
C THR A 4 -21.04 5.82 2.32
N ASN A 5 -19.91 5.66 3.02
CA ASN A 5 -19.47 6.65 4.00
C ASN A 5 -19.18 8.00 3.35
N ILE A 6 -18.43 8.00 2.24
CA ILE A 6 -18.12 9.23 1.49
C ILE A 6 -19.41 9.89 0.98
N ALA A 7 -20.34 9.10 0.45
CA ALA A 7 -21.62 9.59 -0.03
C ALA A 7 -22.43 10.31 1.08
N THR A 8 -22.44 9.72 2.27
CA THR A 8 -23.13 10.31 3.45
C THR A 8 -22.47 11.64 3.85
N GLU A 9 -21.14 11.68 3.91
CA GLU A 9 -20.40 12.90 4.28
C GLU A 9 -20.54 14.02 3.24
N CYS A 10 -20.62 13.68 1.97
CA CYS A 10 -20.73 14.64 0.85
C CYS A 10 -22.17 14.97 0.47
N GLY A 11 -23.18 14.33 1.04
CA GLY A 11 -24.60 14.57 0.72
C GLY A 11 -24.98 14.16 -0.71
N VAL A 12 -24.32 13.14 -1.28
CA VAL A 12 -24.58 12.61 -2.64
C VAL A 12 -24.86 11.11 -2.61
N SER A 13 -25.20 10.53 -3.76
CA SER A 13 -25.38 9.06 -3.84
C SER A 13 -24.03 8.31 -3.89
N SER A 14 -24.00 7.07 -3.44
CA SER A 14 -22.80 6.21 -3.57
C SER A 14 -22.44 5.91 -5.03
N VAL A 15 -23.42 5.96 -5.95
CA VAL A 15 -23.20 5.85 -7.39
C VAL A 15 -22.44 7.06 -7.89
N THR A 16 -22.88 8.28 -7.53
CA THR A 16 -22.20 9.53 -7.87
C THR A 16 -20.76 9.55 -7.37
N VAL A 17 -20.52 9.11 -6.12
CA VAL A 17 -19.15 8.99 -5.58
C VAL A 17 -18.29 8.08 -6.45
N LYS A 18 -18.83 6.90 -6.84
CA LYS A 18 -18.12 5.96 -7.69
C LYS A 18 -17.78 6.54 -9.05
N GLU A 19 -18.72 7.29 -9.66
CA GLU A 19 -18.51 7.98 -10.95
C GLU A 19 -17.39 9.04 -10.85
N TYR A 20 -17.37 9.84 -9.79
CA TYR A 20 -16.29 10.81 -9.57
C TYR A 20 -14.92 10.13 -9.42
N PHE A 21 -14.83 9.05 -8.67
CA PHE A 21 -13.56 8.31 -8.56
C PHE A 21 -13.13 7.69 -9.89
N GLN A 22 -14.10 7.25 -10.72
CA GLN A 22 -13.79 6.78 -12.06
C GLN A 22 -13.25 7.91 -12.95
N ILE A 23 -13.83 9.12 -12.88
CA ILE A 23 -13.30 10.30 -13.57
C ILE A 23 -11.86 10.61 -13.12
N LEU A 24 -11.57 10.54 -11.81
CA LEU A 24 -10.22 10.74 -11.31
C LEU A 24 -9.22 9.71 -11.85
N GLU A 25 -9.65 8.46 -12.03
CA GLU A 25 -8.83 7.42 -12.65
C GLU A 25 -8.65 7.66 -14.16
N ASP A 26 -9.73 7.94 -14.89
CA ASP A 26 -9.71 8.17 -16.33
C ASP A 26 -8.86 9.41 -16.70
N THR A 27 -8.81 10.40 -15.82
CA THR A 27 -7.98 11.61 -15.96
C THR A 27 -6.57 11.48 -15.37
N LEU A 28 -6.18 10.29 -14.91
CA LEU A 28 -4.88 9.97 -14.34
C LEU A 28 -4.53 10.75 -13.04
N ILE A 29 -5.52 11.35 -12.38
CA ILE A 29 -5.34 12.05 -11.09
C ILE A 29 -5.14 11.06 -9.94
N GLY A 30 -5.56 9.81 -10.13
CA GLY A 30 -5.32 8.74 -9.17
C GLY A 30 -5.59 7.37 -9.78
N ARG A 31 -5.39 6.32 -8.98
CA ARG A 31 -5.53 4.94 -9.41
C ARG A 31 -6.14 4.08 -8.33
N PHE A 32 -6.94 3.12 -8.75
CA PHE A 32 -7.42 2.07 -7.88
C PHE A 32 -6.36 0.97 -7.70
N VAL A 33 -6.15 0.56 -6.47
CA VAL A 33 -5.38 -0.63 -6.11
C VAL A 33 -6.36 -1.71 -5.65
N PRO A 34 -6.52 -2.78 -6.43
CA PRO A 34 -7.49 -3.83 -6.13
C PRO A 34 -7.08 -4.67 -4.91
N SER A 35 -8.05 -5.31 -4.30
CA SER A 35 -7.81 -6.33 -3.28
C SER A 35 -7.29 -7.61 -3.93
N PHE A 36 -6.28 -8.24 -3.34
CA PHE A 36 -5.78 -9.54 -3.74
C PHE A 36 -6.79 -10.65 -3.37
N GLN A 37 -7.19 -11.48 -4.33
CA GLN A 37 -8.33 -12.40 -4.19
C GLN A 37 -8.06 -13.84 -4.59
N LYS A 38 -6.81 -14.28 -4.68
CA LYS A 38 -6.51 -15.64 -5.13
C LYS A 38 -6.86 -16.68 -4.08
N LYS A 39 -8.00 -17.36 -4.22
CA LYS A 39 -8.46 -18.47 -3.35
C LYS A 39 -8.22 -18.21 -1.85
N PRO A 40 -8.79 -17.13 -1.29
CA PRO A 40 -8.51 -16.77 0.10
C PRO A 40 -9.11 -17.81 1.07
N LYS A 41 -8.33 -18.19 2.08
CA LYS A 41 -8.84 -19.00 3.22
C LYS A 41 -9.63 -18.14 4.20
N ARG A 42 -9.25 -16.86 4.34
CA ARG A 42 -9.93 -15.86 5.17
C ARG A 42 -10.86 -14.99 4.33
N ARG A 43 -11.90 -14.47 4.97
CA ARG A 43 -12.78 -13.48 4.34
C ARG A 43 -11.99 -12.19 4.12
N VAL A 44 -11.89 -11.72 2.87
CA VAL A 44 -11.18 -10.51 2.48
C VAL A 44 -12.14 -9.37 2.14
N ILE A 45 -11.68 -8.14 2.35
CA ILE A 45 -12.38 -6.92 1.93
C ILE A 45 -12.08 -6.71 0.45
N LEU A 46 -13.13 -6.54 -0.36
CA LEU A 46 -13.01 -6.43 -1.82
C LEU A 46 -12.92 -4.98 -2.32
N ALA A 47 -13.31 -4.02 -1.49
CA ALA A 47 -13.32 -2.61 -1.86
C ALA A 47 -11.90 -2.12 -2.16
N PRO A 48 -11.61 -1.50 -3.32
CA PRO A 48 -10.27 -1.08 -3.67
C PRO A 48 -9.77 0.05 -2.77
N LYS A 49 -8.45 0.18 -2.64
CA LYS A 49 -7.79 1.41 -2.18
C LYS A 49 -7.72 2.39 -3.37
N PHE A 50 -7.57 3.68 -3.09
CA PHE A 50 -7.35 4.70 -4.11
C PHE A 50 -6.15 5.54 -3.71
N TYR A 51 -5.19 5.69 -4.63
CA TYR A 51 -4.02 6.54 -4.46
C TYR A 51 -4.03 7.64 -5.49
N TYR A 52 -3.82 8.88 -5.08
CA TYR A 52 -3.63 9.99 -5.99
C TYR A 52 -2.30 9.85 -6.76
N PHE A 53 -2.21 10.46 -7.92
CA PHE A 53 -0.94 10.59 -8.65
C PHE A 53 0.13 11.31 -7.81
N ASP A 54 -0.29 12.30 -7.03
CA ASP A 54 0.56 13.02 -6.09
C ASP A 54 -0.19 13.26 -4.78
N ILE A 55 0.41 12.86 -3.64
CA ILE A 55 -0.17 13.06 -2.31
C ILE A 55 -0.35 14.56 -1.99
N SER A 56 0.41 15.46 -2.63
CA SER A 56 0.27 16.90 -2.44
C SER A 56 -1.10 17.41 -2.87
N ILE A 57 -1.77 16.76 -3.82
CA ILE A 57 -3.14 17.09 -4.24
C ILE A 57 -4.08 16.93 -3.04
N ALA A 58 -4.05 15.79 -2.37
CA ALA A 58 -4.89 15.54 -1.20
C ALA A 58 -4.55 16.51 -0.05
N ASN A 59 -3.27 16.74 0.21
CA ASN A 59 -2.83 17.65 1.28
C ASN A 59 -3.24 19.09 1.00
N PHE A 60 -3.13 19.54 -0.24
CA PHE A 60 -3.58 20.88 -0.67
C PHE A 60 -5.10 21.05 -0.49
N LEU A 61 -5.90 20.09 -0.97
CA LEU A 61 -7.36 20.14 -0.85
C LEU A 61 -7.82 20.10 0.61
N LEU A 62 -7.12 19.33 1.46
CA LEU A 62 -7.39 19.24 2.89
C LEU A 62 -6.82 20.43 3.69
N LYS A 63 -6.14 21.38 3.02
CA LYS A 63 -5.45 22.51 3.66
C LYS A 63 -4.54 22.06 4.80
N ARG A 64 -3.88 20.92 4.64
CA ARG A 64 -2.91 20.40 5.62
C ARG A 64 -1.65 21.23 5.59
N GLY A 65 -1.13 21.54 6.78
CA GLY A 65 0.20 22.13 6.93
C GLY A 65 1.32 21.09 6.76
N SER A 66 2.45 21.32 7.43
CA SER A 66 3.58 20.37 7.44
C SER A 66 3.15 19.01 8.03
N ILE A 67 3.64 17.94 7.42
CA ILE A 67 3.43 16.58 7.92
C ILE A 67 4.53 16.25 8.93
N GLU A 68 4.14 16.04 10.18
CA GLU A 68 5.09 15.71 11.25
C GLU A 68 5.43 14.22 11.21
N PHE A 69 6.72 13.91 11.44
CA PHE A 69 7.20 12.53 11.56
C PHE A 69 6.47 11.77 12.66
N GLY A 70 6.06 10.55 12.37
CA GLY A 70 5.34 9.69 13.32
C GLY A 70 3.85 9.97 13.45
N SER A 71 3.32 11.00 12.78
CA SER A 71 1.88 11.24 12.70
C SER A 71 1.19 10.22 11.79
N GLU A 72 -0.13 10.08 11.91
CA GLU A 72 -0.94 9.27 10.98
C GLU A 72 -0.84 9.79 9.53
N ALA A 73 -0.80 11.12 9.38
CA ALA A 73 -0.60 11.77 8.08
C ALA A 73 0.75 11.39 7.46
N PHE A 74 1.82 11.31 8.27
CA PHE A 74 3.13 10.83 7.82
C PHE A 74 3.06 9.36 7.38
N GLY A 75 2.41 8.49 8.17
CA GLY A 75 2.23 7.08 7.82
C GLY A 75 1.54 6.92 6.46
N SER A 76 0.44 7.64 6.25
CA SER A 76 -0.32 7.63 4.99
C SER A 76 0.49 8.19 3.83
N ALA A 77 1.24 9.27 4.01
CA ALA A 77 2.10 9.87 2.99
C ALA A 77 3.27 8.94 2.63
N PHE A 78 3.83 8.26 3.62
CA PHE A 78 4.92 7.31 3.42
C PHE A 78 4.46 6.05 2.67
N GLU A 79 3.29 5.49 3.01
CA GLU A 79 2.68 4.39 2.26
C GLU A 79 2.43 4.82 0.79
N HIS A 80 1.90 6.02 0.59
CA HIS A 80 1.65 6.57 -0.74
C HIS A 80 2.96 6.73 -1.55
N PHE A 81 4.01 7.24 -0.93
CA PHE A 81 5.33 7.38 -1.57
C PHE A 81 5.87 6.01 -2.04
N ILE A 82 5.79 4.99 -1.19
CA ILE A 82 6.22 3.64 -1.58
C ILE A 82 5.34 3.08 -2.72
N TYR A 83 4.03 3.34 -2.70
CA TYR A 83 3.15 2.97 -3.81
C TYR A 83 3.61 3.61 -5.14
N GLN A 84 3.92 4.90 -5.14
CA GLN A 84 4.38 5.60 -6.34
C GLN A 84 5.67 5.01 -6.90
N GLU A 85 6.63 4.67 -6.04
CA GLU A 85 7.88 4.03 -6.44
C GLU A 85 7.66 2.62 -7.03
N LEU A 86 6.77 1.82 -6.41
CA LEU A 86 6.40 0.50 -6.93
C LEU A 86 5.71 0.61 -8.29
N TYR A 87 4.79 1.57 -8.44
CA TYR A 87 4.09 1.79 -9.70
C TYR A 87 5.04 2.27 -10.81
N ALA A 88 5.90 3.25 -10.50
CA ALA A 88 6.91 3.75 -11.43
C ALA A 88 7.88 2.64 -11.86
N HIS A 89 8.38 1.86 -10.90
CA HIS A 89 9.26 0.72 -11.21
C HIS A 89 8.56 -0.32 -12.09
N SER A 90 7.32 -0.71 -11.76
CA SER A 90 6.56 -1.68 -12.58
C SER A 90 6.45 -1.24 -14.03
N SER A 91 6.21 0.06 -14.26
CA SER A 91 6.04 0.64 -15.59
C SER A 91 7.36 0.86 -16.34
N TYR A 92 8.36 1.43 -15.68
CA TYR A 92 9.63 1.81 -16.32
C TYR A 92 10.58 0.64 -16.53
N SER A 93 10.46 -0.44 -15.75
CA SER A 93 11.23 -1.67 -15.93
C SER A 93 10.66 -2.61 -17.01
N ASP A 94 9.52 -2.26 -17.62
CA ASP A 94 8.72 -3.11 -18.51
C ASP A 94 8.24 -4.44 -17.88
N LEU A 95 8.42 -4.63 -16.58
CA LEU A 95 7.97 -5.84 -15.87
C LEU A 95 6.44 -5.91 -15.75
N ASN A 96 5.77 -4.75 -15.70
CA ASN A 96 4.31 -4.61 -15.67
C ASN A 96 3.63 -5.53 -14.63
N TYR A 97 4.28 -5.76 -13.48
CA TYR A 97 3.69 -6.56 -12.42
C TYR A 97 2.48 -5.86 -11.80
N SER A 98 1.48 -6.65 -11.45
CA SER A 98 0.30 -6.12 -10.74
C SER A 98 0.66 -5.71 -9.31
N ILE A 99 0.02 -4.63 -8.85
CA ILE A 99 0.06 -4.18 -7.46
C ILE A 99 -1.34 -4.32 -6.89
N SER A 100 -1.48 -5.04 -5.80
CA SER A 100 -2.73 -5.20 -5.05
C SER A 100 -2.45 -5.07 -3.56
N TYR A 101 -3.51 -4.96 -2.75
CA TYR A 101 -3.39 -5.02 -1.29
C TYR A 101 -4.18 -6.22 -0.76
N TRP A 102 -3.92 -6.63 0.46
CA TRP A 102 -4.70 -7.69 1.09
C TRP A 102 -5.20 -7.24 2.46
N ARG A 103 -6.52 -7.40 2.70
CA ARG A 103 -7.14 -7.03 3.98
C ARG A 103 -8.27 -7.99 4.30
N THR A 104 -8.24 -8.55 5.51
CA THR A 104 -9.30 -9.39 6.02
C THR A 104 -10.43 -8.57 6.66
N THR A 105 -11.61 -9.19 6.82
CA THR A 105 -12.73 -8.58 7.57
C THR A 105 -12.38 -8.35 9.04
N SER A 106 -11.38 -9.06 9.60
CA SER A 106 -10.82 -8.84 10.94
C SER A 106 -9.71 -7.77 10.99
N GLN A 107 -9.61 -6.94 9.94
CA GLN A 107 -8.69 -5.80 9.84
C GLN A 107 -7.19 -6.17 9.90
N ILE A 108 -6.83 -7.39 9.52
CA ILE A 108 -5.43 -7.76 9.26
C ILE A 108 -5.13 -7.35 7.82
N GLU A 109 -4.07 -6.60 7.61
CA GLU A 109 -3.75 -5.98 6.32
C GLU A 109 -2.29 -6.22 5.92
N VAL A 110 -2.04 -6.29 4.60
CA VAL A 110 -0.73 -6.14 3.95
C VAL A 110 -0.89 -5.06 2.90
N ASP A 111 -0.04 -4.05 2.95
CA ASP A 111 -0.19 -2.84 2.16
C ASP A 111 -0.03 -3.11 0.66
N PHE A 112 0.98 -3.89 0.26
CA PHE A 112 1.20 -4.21 -1.16
C PHE A 112 1.55 -5.68 -1.36
N ILE A 113 0.89 -6.28 -2.36
CA ILE A 113 1.19 -7.60 -2.91
C ILE A 113 1.60 -7.38 -4.36
N LEU A 114 2.81 -7.81 -4.72
CA LEU A 114 3.34 -7.64 -6.07
C LEU A 114 3.20 -8.94 -6.87
N GLY A 115 2.80 -8.77 -8.14
CA GLY A 115 2.60 -9.86 -9.06
C GLY A 115 1.52 -10.84 -8.58
N ASN A 116 1.78 -12.12 -8.77
CA ASN A 116 0.88 -13.18 -8.31
C ASN A 116 1.27 -13.67 -6.90
N HIS A 117 1.42 -12.75 -5.94
CA HIS A 117 1.91 -12.94 -4.56
C HIS A 117 3.41 -13.32 -4.45
N GLU A 118 4.24 -12.89 -5.38
CA GLU A 118 5.69 -13.11 -5.28
C GLU A 118 6.29 -12.36 -4.10
N VAL A 119 5.87 -11.13 -3.90
CA VAL A 119 6.37 -10.25 -2.83
C VAL A 119 5.20 -9.67 -2.05
N ALA A 120 5.31 -9.65 -0.73
CA ALA A 120 4.36 -8.98 0.17
C ALA A 120 5.12 -7.90 0.96
N ILE A 121 4.57 -6.68 0.98
CA ILE A 121 5.20 -5.50 1.55
C ILE A 121 4.25 -4.85 2.55
N GLU A 122 4.77 -4.59 3.73
CA GLU A 122 4.16 -3.76 4.77
C GLU A 122 4.96 -2.46 4.90
N VAL A 123 4.30 -1.32 4.97
CA VAL A 123 4.94 0.00 5.11
C VAL A 123 4.66 0.57 6.49
N LYS A 124 5.70 0.99 7.20
CA LYS A 124 5.58 1.54 8.55
C LYS A 124 6.42 2.80 8.72
N GLY A 125 5.75 3.92 8.95
CA GLY A 125 6.37 5.23 9.20
C GLY A 125 7.13 5.32 10.54
N THR A 126 7.72 4.23 11.02
CA THR A 126 8.48 4.13 12.28
C THR A 126 9.98 3.97 12.01
N ASN A 127 10.79 4.41 12.96
CA ASN A 127 12.24 4.17 12.95
C ASN A 127 12.66 2.90 13.71
N ASN A 128 11.68 2.12 14.20
CA ASN A 128 11.92 0.86 14.90
C ASN A 128 10.74 -0.11 14.63
N ALA A 129 10.82 -0.83 13.53
CA ALA A 129 9.83 -1.86 13.20
C ALA A 129 9.94 -3.03 14.19
N GLN A 130 8.82 -3.46 14.77
CA GLN A 130 8.73 -4.49 15.81
C GLN A 130 7.84 -5.65 15.36
N SER A 131 7.89 -6.76 16.08
CA SER A 131 7.09 -7.97 15.79
C SER A 131 5.59 -7.73 15.66
N ARG A 132 5.04 -6.73 16.35
CA ARG A 132 3.63 -6.34 16.24
C ARG A 132 3.26 -5.80 14.83
N HIS A 133 4.22 -5.22 14.12
CA HIS A 133 4.05 -4.68 12.77
C HIS A 133 4.08 -5.77 11.67
N LEU A 134 4.40 -7.01 12.04
CA LEU A 134 4.57 -8.12 11.11
C LEU A 134 3.31 -9.00 10.98
N LYS A 135 2.27 -8.69 11.74
CA LYS A 135 1.06 -9.53 11.83
C LYS A 135 0.41 -9.77 10.46
N GLY A 136 0.33 -8.73 9.63
CA GLY A 136 -0.22 -8.80 8.28
C GLY A 136 0.57 -9.79 7.41
N LEU A 137 1.87 -9.58 7.32
CA LEU A 137 2.77 -10.42 6.51
C LEU A 137 2.76 -11.88 6.96
N LYS A 138 2.80 -12.15 8.27
CA LYS A 138 2.72 -13.51 8.82
C LYS A 138 1.40 -14.17 8.45
N SER A 139 0.28 -13.47 8.65
CA SER A 139 -1.03 -14.01 8.32
C SER A 139 -1.20 -14.26 6.82
N PHE A 140 -0.61 -13.42 5.98
CA PHE A 140 -0.61 -13.61 4.53
C PHE A 140 0.22 -14.82 4.11
N SER A 141 1.41 -15.01 4.69
CA SER A 141 2.28 -16.15 4.39
C SER A 141 1.74 -17.51 4.86
N GLU A 142 0.79 -17.52 5.81
CA GLU A 142 0.04 -18.73 6.19
C GLU A 142 -0.93 -19.20 5.10
N GLU A 143 -1.37 -18.28 4.23
CA GLU A 143 -2.32 -18.56 3.15
C GLU A 143 -1.64 -18.78 1.80
N TYR A 144 -0.55 -18.03 1.56
CA TYR A 144 0.10 -17.95 0.25
C TYR A 144 1.60 -18.18 0.38
N LYS A 145 2.16 -18.96 -0.55
CA LYS A 145 3.62 -19.14 -0.63
C LYS A 145 4.24 -17.91 -1.26
N VAL A 146 4.81 -17.04 -0.43
CA VAL A 146 5.44 -15.78 -0.83
C VAL A 146 6.96 -15.97 -0.92
N LYS A 147 7.60 -15.39 -1.94
CA LYS A 147 9.06 -15.46 -2.10
C LYS A 147 9.78 -14.50 -1.17
N LYS A 148 9.24 -13.29 -0.97
CA LYS A 148 9.82 -12.24 -0.12
C LYS A 148 8.75 -11.56 0.73
N LEU A 149 9.03 -11.48 2.02
CA LEU A 149 8.23 -10.75 3.00
C LEU A 149 9.06 -9.56 3.48
N ILE A 150 8.57 -8.34 3.26
CA ILE A 150 9.34 -7.12 3.47
C ILE A 150 8.54 -6.12 4.29
N VAL A 151 9.17 -5.56 5.33
CA VAL A 151 8.71 -4.32 5.97
C VAL A 151 9.58 -3.18 5.46
N VAL A 152 8.98 -2.16 4.89
CA VAL A 152 9.66 -0.91 4.53
C VAL A 152 9.42 0.10 5.64
N SER A 153 10.48 0.67 6.18
CA SER A 153 10.40 1.55 7.35
C SER A 153 11.47 2.64 7.33
N ASN A 154 11.47 3.47 8.38
CA ASN A 154 12.55 4.43 8.65
C ASN A 154 13.61 3.88 9.61
N ASP A 155 13.72 2.56 9.76
CA ASP A 155 14.80 1.94 10.53
C ASP A 155 16.17 2.42 10.03
N PRO A 156 17.19 2.57 10.88
CA PRO A 156 18.49 3.09 10.47
C PRO A 156 19.31 2.07 9.65
N MET A 157 19.04 0.78 9.80
CA MET A 157 19.77 -0.29 9.10
C MET A 157 18.86 -1.46 8.75
N GLU A 158 19.27 -2.19 7.72
CA GLU A 158 18.63 -3.44 7.30
C GLU A 158 18.81 -4.52 8.38
N ARG A 159 17.76 -5.29 8.63
CA ARG A 159 17.75 -6.44 9.53
C ARG A 159 16.64 -7.42 9.17
N SER A 160 16.60 -8.56 9.83
CA SER A 160 15.53 -9.54 9.67
C SER A 160 14.85 -9.85 10.99
N ILE A 161 13.57 -10.14 10.95
CA ILE A 161 12.80 -10.67 12.08
C ILE A 161 12.14 -11.98 11.61
N GLY A 162 12.77 -13.11 11.91
CA GLY A 162 12.46 -14.40 11.28
C GLY A 162 12.71 -14.32 9.78
N ASP A 163 11.73 -14.73 8.98
CA ASP A 163 11.81 -14.75 7.52
C ASP A 163 11.43 -13.39 6.86
N ILE A 164 11.17 -12.37 7.68
CA ILE A 164 10.74 -11.06 7.20
C ILE A 164 11.92 -10.09 7.21
N ALA A 165 12.26 -9.55 6.04
CA ALA A 165 13.26 -8.50 5.91
C ALA A 165 12.66 -7.16 6.36
N VAL A 166 13.37 -6.41 7.20
CA VAL A 166 13.07 -5.02 7.55
C VAL A 166 14.09 -4.15 6.84
N LEU A 167 13.62 -3.40 5.87
CA LEU A 167 14.46 -2.55 5.02
C LEU A 167 14.20 -1.08 5.30
N PRO A 168 15.26 -0.28 5.56
CA PRO A 168 15.17 1.16 5.44
C PRO A 168 14.64 1.54 4.05
N TRP A 169 13.75 2.52 3.97
CA TRP A 169 13.11 2.89 2.70
C TRP A 169 14.13 3.20 1.57
N ASN A 170 15.23 3.86 1.88
CA ASN A 170 16.27 4.18 0.90
C ASN A 170 17.02 2.93 0.39
N GLN A 171 17.21 1.92 1.26
CA GLN A 171 17.78 0.63 0.85
C GLN A 171 16.75 -0.18 0.04
N PHE A 172 15.48 -0.13 0.46
CA PHE A 172 14.40 -0.76 -0.30
C PHE A 172 14.34 -0.21 -1.73
N LEU A 173 14.37 1.12 -1.91
CA LEU A 173 14.35 1.74 -3.24
C LEU A 173 15.57 1.35 -4.08
N LYS A 174 16.77 1.35 -3.49
CA LYS A 174 17.97 0.90 -4.21
C LYS A 174 17.82 -0.53 -4.72
N LYS A 175 17.35 -1.45 -3.87
CA LYS A 175 17.10 -2.84 -4.23
C LYS A 175 15.97 -2.99 -5.25
N LEU A 176 14.91 -2.19 -5.14
CA LEU A 176 13.80 -2.19 -6.10
C LEU A 176 14.31 -1.83 -7.49
N TRP A 177 14.99 -0.70 -7.64
CA TRP A 177 15.51 -0.22 -8.91
C TRP A 177 16.71 -1.03 -9.46
N ALA A 178 17.34 -1.85 -8.63
CA ALA A 178 18.34 -2.84 -9.05
C ALA A 178 17.71 -4.18 -9.52
N GLY A 179 16.37 -4.33 -9.47
CA GLY A 179 15.68 -5.58 -9.81
C GLY A 179 15.85 -6.69 -8.76
N GLU A 180 16.23 -6.33 -7.52
CA GLU A 180 16.46 -7.33 -6.47
C GLU A 180 15.17 -7.62 -5.65
N ILE A 181 14.10 -6.88 -5.84
CA ILE A 181 12.84 -7.07 -5.10
C ILE A 181 11.90 -8.00 -5.87
N ILE A 182 11.66 -7.76 -7.13
CA ILE A 182 10.78 -8.52 -8.01
C ILE A 182 11.39 -8.69 -9.39
#